data_8b7545c5a6f01acf971298c73e016cab
#
_entry.id   8b7545c5a6f01acf971298c73e016cab
#
_cell.length_a   1.000
_cell.length_b   1.000
_cell.length_c   1.000
_cell.angle_alpha   90.00
_cell.angle_beta   90.00
_cell.angle_gamma   90.00
#
_symmetry.space_group_name_H-M   'P 1'
#
loop_
_entity.id
_entity.type
_entity.pdbx_description
1 polymer ?
#
loop_
_entity_poly.entity_id
_entity_poly.type
_entity_poly.pdbx_seq_one_letter_code
_entity_poly.pdbx_strand_id
1 'polypeptide(L)'
;MWIFGTIKAKIRKSVCVIMEKNLSNERKKEIAEIANDIRRKYNLVSPNFDLIKFLKEYEGFEILLTEFDDETTGVIMVDDNRKLLTDGPNKIILINKDYEKDLEYFKKRRFICAHEYGHYILHKKGSVEFAMRDTRIKDTLEEKEAEYFAYCLLMPETTVRSICDNSKKEINELLSYKETTLSSIFSDIFNVSIKKASVRLSELGIGDINESKS
;
A
#
# COMPACT_ATOMS: atom_id res chain seq x y z
N MET A 1 -14.58 -26.66 40.03
CA MET A 1 -14.23 -27.16 38.67
C MET A 1 -14.81 -26.32 37.53
N TRP A 2 -15.34 -25.10 37.78
CA TRP A 2 -15.99 -24.24 36.76
C TRP A 2 -15.14 -23.04 36.31
N ILE A 3 -14.10 -22.67 37.04
CA ILE A 3 -13.31 -21.47 36.75
C ILE A 3 -12.31 -21.70 35.61
N PHE A 4 -11.78 -22.91 35.46
CA PHE A 4 -10.80 -23.22 34.37
C PHE A 4 -11.42 -23.32 32.98
N GLY A 5 -12.69 -23.65 32.84
CA GLY A 5 -13.40 -23.69 31.56
C GLY A 5 -13.61 -22.31 30.95
N THR A 6 -13.93 -21.32 31.77
CA THR A 6 -14.23 -19.95 31.35
C THR A 6 -12.94 -19.20 30.91
N ILE A 7 -11.82 -19.47 31.57
CA ILE A 7 -10.51 -18.88 31.21
C ILE A 7 -10.01 -19.45 29.88
N LYS A 8 -10.12 -20.77 29.66
CA LYS A 8 -9.75 -21.41 28.37
C LYS A 8 -10.62 -20.92 27.22
N ALA A 9 -11.91 -20.68 27.42
CA ALA A 9 -12.81 -20.15 26.40
C ALA A 9 -12.50 -18.68 26.08
N LYS A 10 -12.15 -17.85 27.09
CA LYS A 10 -11.76 -16.46 26.90
C LYS A 10 -10.38 -16.33 26.19
N ILE A 11 -9.44 -17.20 26.56
CA ILE A 11 -8.12 -17.26 25.89
C ILE A 11 -8.27 -17.73 24.45
N ARG A 12 -9.10 -18.75 24.16
CA ARG A 12 -9.38 -19.17 22.78
C ARG A 12 -10.08 -18.09 21.95
N LYS A 13 -11.04 -17.35 22.54
CA LYS A 13 -11.68 -16.22 21.86
C LYS A 13 -10.71 -15.07 21.61
N SER A 14 -9.84 -14.74 22.57
CA SER A 14 -8.82 -13.69 22.41
C SER A 14 -7.73 -14.11 21.40
N VAL A 15 -7.31 -15.37 21.40
CA VAL A 15 -6.34 -15.90 20.41
C VAL A 15 -6.98 -15.97 19.01
N CYS A 16 -8.27 -16.34 18.90
CA CYS A 16 -8.97 -16.31 17.61
C CYS A 16 -9.13 -14.88 17.07
N VAL A 17 -9.46 -13.91 17.93
CA VAL A 17 -9.55 -12.47 17.56
C VAL A 17 -8.17 -11.87 17.22
N ILE A 18 -7.09 -12.36 17.84
CA ILE A 18 -5.72 -11.91 17.52
C ILE A 18 -5.24 -12.56 16.21
N MET A 19 -5.65 -13.80 15.88
CA MET A 19 -5.28 -14.47 14.63
C MET A 19 -6.02 -13.89 13.40
N GLU A 20 -7.19 -13.27 13.56
CA GLU A 20 -7.93 -12.62 12.47
C GLU A 20 -7.34 -11.24 12.06
N LYS A 21 -6.37 -10.71 12.81
CA LYS A 21 -5.77 -9.38 12.53
C LYS A 21 -4.69 -9.37 11.46
N ASN A 22 -4.18 -10.50 11.02
CA ASN A 22 -3.14 -10.56 9.99
C ASN A 22 -3.68 -11.22 8.70
N LEU A 23 -3.22 -10.71 7.55
CA LEU A 23 -3.55 -11.32 6.26
C LEU A 23 -3.03 -12.76 6.20
N SER A 24 -3.89 -13.71 5.79
CA SER A 24 -3.44 -15.06 5.51
C SER A 24 -2.50 -15.09 4.29
N ASN A 25 -1.66 -16.12 4.21
CA ASN A 25 -0.74 -16.27 3.07
C ASN A 25 -1.50 -16.45 1.75
N GLU A 26 -2.65 -17.13 1.79
CA GLU A 26 -3.54 -17.30 0.65
C GLU A 26 -4.07 -15.95 0.18
N ARG A 27 -4.56 -15.11 1.10
CA ARG A 27 -5.08 -13.79 0.77
C ARG A 27 -3.99 -12.86 0.22
N LYS A 28 -2.78 -12.93 0.79
CA LYS A 28 -1.61 -12.22 0.26
C LYS A 28 -1.29 -12.61 -1.19
N LYS A 29 -1.34 -13.91 -1.51
CA LYS A 29 -1.12 -14.38 -2.89
C LYS A 29 -2.19 -13.86 -3.84
N GLU A 30 -3.47 -13.93 -3.46
CA GLU A 30 -4.57 -13.39 -4.27
C GLU A 30 -4.39 -11.89 -4.56
N ILE A 31 -4.09 -11.09 -3.54
CA ILE A 31 -3.87 -9.65 -3.69
C ILE A 31 -2.66 -9.37 -4.59
N ALA A 32 -1.57 -10.10 -4.40
CA ALA A 32 -0.39 -9.95 -5.24
C ALA A 32 -0.67 -10.29 -6.71
N GLU A 33 -1.47 -11.34 -6.97
CA GLU A 33 -1.88 -11.73 -8.33
C GLU A 33 -2.74 -10.64 -8.97
N ILE A 34 -3.73 -10.10 -8.25
CA ILE A 34 -4.56 -8.98 -8.74
C ILE A 34 -3.69 -7.78 -9.11
N ALA A 35 -2.73 -7.39 -8.27
CA ALA A 35 -1.83 -6.28 -8.55
C ALA A 35 -0.94 -6.56 -9.79
N ASN A 36 -0.43 -7.79 -9.92
CA ASN A 36 0.36 -8.21 -11.07
C ASN A 36 -0.46 -8.24 -12.37
N ASP A 37 -1.74 -8.66 -12.31
CA ASP A 37 -2.65 -8.63 -13.46
C ASP A 37 -2.88 -7.21 -13.97
N ILE A 38 -3.06 -6.25 -13.07
CA ILE A 38 -3.17 -4.84 -13.42
C ILE A 38 -1.88 -4.37 -14.10
N ARG A 39 -0.71 -4.69 -13.55
CA ARG A 39 0.57 -4.33 -14.15
C ARG A 39 0.75 -4.95 -15.55
N ARG A 40 0.37 -6.21 -15.74
CA ARG A 40 0.40 -6.90 -17.04
C ARG A 40 -0.56 -6.26 -18.04
N LYS A 41 -1.82 -6.07 -17.63
CA LYS A 41 -2.89 -5.50 -18.48
C LYS A 41 -2.52 -4.14 -19.06
N TYR A 42 -1.91 -3.28 -18.25
CA TYR A 42 -1.57 -1.90 -18.65
C TYR A 42 -0.10 -1.71 -18.99
N ASN A 43 0.67 -2.80 -19.11
CA ASN A 43 2.10 -2.77 -19.44
C ASN A 43 2.93 -1.85 -18.51
N LEU A 44 2.67 -1.90 -17.21
CA LEU A 44 3.37 -1.08 -16.20
C LEU A 44 4.70 -1.74 -15.83
N VAL A 45 5.64 -1.81 -16.76
CA VAL A 45 6.91 -2.56 -16.61
C VAL A 45 7.90 -1.84 -15.73
N SER A 46 7.99 -0.50 -15.84
CA SER A 46 8.96 0.29 -15.08
C SER A 46 8.71 0.15 -13.57
N PRO A 47 9.76 0.00 -12.73
CA PRO A 47 9.63 0.08 -11.28
C PRO A 47 9.01 1.41 -10.83
N ASN A 48 9.39 2.52 -11.49
CA ASN A 48 8.88 3.85 -11.21
C ASN A 48 7.91 4.32 -12.32
N PHE A 49 6.92 3.50 -12.69
CA PHE A 49 5.88 3.92 -13.65
C PHE A 49 5.06 5.10 -13.08
N ASP A 50 4.53 5.94 -13.94
CA ASP A 50 3.69 7.06 -13.52
C ASP A 50 2.29 6.58 -13.07
N LEU A 51 2.15 6.32 -11.78
CA LEU A 51 0.89 5.89 -11.17
C LEU A 51 -0.20 6.94 -11.33
N ILE A 52 0.13 8.23 -11.18
CA ILE A 52 -0.85 9.32 -11.25
C ILE A 52 -1.44 9.41 -12.66
N LYS A 53 -0.57 9.34 -13.67
CA LYS A 53 -0.99 9.27 -15.07
C LYS A 53 -1.85 8.03 -15.33
N PHE A 54 -1.42 6.85 -14.85
CA PHE A 54 -2.19 5.62 -14.98
C PHE A 54 -3.60 5.74 -14.40
N LEU A 55 -3.72 6.25 -13.17
CA LEU A 55 -5.02 6.40 -12.53
C LEU A 55 -5.93 7.39 -13.27
N LYS A 56 -5.37 8.48 -13.81
CA LYS A 56 -6.13 9.48 -14.55
C LYS A 56 -6.56 8.99 -15.94
N GLU A 57 -5.61 8.51 -16.73
CA GLU A 57 -5.84 8.24 -18.15
C GLU A 57 -6.50 6.87 -18.42
N TYR A 58 -6.22 5.86 -17.59
CA TYR A 58 -6.73 4.50 -17.82
C TYR A 58 -7.85 4.11 -16.87
N GLU A 59 -7.81 4.59 -15.63
CA GLU A 59 -8.83 4.25 -14.62
C GLU A 59 -9.88 5.35 -14.42
N GLY A 60 -9.65 6.56 -14.97
CA GLY A 60 -10.60 7.67 -14.97
C GLY A 60 -10.75 8.38 -13.62
N PHE A 61 -9.73 8.31 -12.76
CA PHE A 61 -9.74 9.01 -11.48
C PHE A 61 -9.30 10.46 -11.63
N GLU A 62 -10.03 11.40 -11.01
CA GLU A 62 -9.48 12.71 -10.65
C GLU A 62 -8.77 12.61 -9.31
N ILE A 63 -7.61 13.29 -9.20
CA ILE A 63 -6.81 13.31 -7.97
C ILE A 63 -6.71 14.74 -7.49
N LEU A 64 -7.33 15.02 -6.35
CA LEU A 64 -7.48 16.36 -5.80
C LEU A 64 -6.83 16.46 -4.42
N LEU A 65 -6.33 17.64 -4.11
CA LEU A 65 -5.83 17.98 -2.77
C LEU A 65 -6.93 18.66 -1.98
N THR A 66 -7.10 18.28 -0.71
CA THR A 66 -8.08 18.87 0.18
C THR A 66 -7.55 18.94 1.61
N GLU A 67 -8.17 19.77 2.43
CA GLU A 67 -7.94 19.77 3.88
C GLU A 67 -8.86 18.73 4.52
N PHE A 68 -8.32 18.02 5.49
CA PHE A 68 -9.08 17.15 6.37
C PHE A 68 -8.93 17.66 7.80
N ASP A 69 -10.01 17.55 8.58
CA ASP A 69 -10.04 18.01 9.98
C ASP A 69 -9.40 17.02 10.96
N ASP A 70 -8.92 15.89 10.46
CA ASP A 70 -8.35 14.79 11.23
C ASP A 70 -7.06 14.24 10.59
N GLU A 71 -6.57 13.12 11.10
CA GLU A 71 -5.37 12.43 10.59
C GLU A 71 -5.60 11.67 9.27
N THR A 72 -6.68 11.95 8.53
CA THR A 72 -6.95 11.31 7.25
C THR A 72 -5.86 11.65 6.24
N THR A 73 -5.31 10.62 5.60
CA THR A 73 -4.25 10.77 4.60
C THR A 73 -4.80 10.87 3.19
N GLY A 74 -5.83 10.09 2.90
CA GLY A 74 -6.52 10.06 1.62
C GLY A 74 -7.91 9.46 1.74
N VAL A 75 -8.72 9.65 0.72
CA VAL A 75 -10.07 9.08 0.60
C VAL A 75 -10.38 8.81 -0.86
N ILE A 76 -10.95 7.64 -1.16
CA ILE A 76 -11.47 7.34 -2.49
C ILE A 76 -12.99 7.49 -2.52
N MET A 77 -13.48 8.13 -3.56
CA MET A 77 -14.91 8.31 -3.82
C MET A 77 -15.22 7.80 -5.22
N VAL A 78 -16.20 6.90 -5.31
CA VAL A 78 -16.69 6.37 -6.59
C VAL A 78 -18.21 6.44 -6.60
N ASP A 79 -18.78 7.09 -7.61
CA ASP A 79 -20.21 7.24 -7.81
C ASP A 79 -20.62 6.77 -9.22
N ASP A 80 -20.62 5.47 -9.42
CA ASP A 80 -20.94 4.85 -10.71
C ASP A 80 -22.37 5.21 -11.19
N ASN A 81 -23.29 5.54 -10.27
CA ASN A 81 -24.68 5.84 -10.58
C ASN A 81 -24.98 7.35 -10.67
N ARG A 82 -23.99 8.20 -10.49
CA ARG A 82 -24.13 9.65 -10.50
C ARG A 82 -25.22 10.21 -9.57
N LYS A 83 -25.37 9.62 -8.40
CA LYS A 83 -26.36 10.03 -7.40
C LYS A 83 -25.93 11.25 -6.59
N LEU A 84 -24.63 11.40 -6.38
CA LEU A 84 -24.05 12.46 -5.54
C LEU A 84 -23.12 13.37 -6.35
N LEU A 85 -22.33 12.79 -7.26
CA LEU A 85 -21.45 13.51 -8.17
C LEU A 85 -22.16 13.70 -9.51
N THR A 86 -23.24 14.50 -9.51
CA THR A 86 -24.09 14.71 -10.69
C THR A 86 -23.33 15.40 -11.82
N ASP A 87 -22.46 16.34 -11.46
CA ASP A 87 -21.63 17.11 -12.39
C ASP A 87 -20.15 16.88 -12.07
N GLY A 88 -19.36 16.49 -13.08
CA GLY A 88 -17.94 16.26 -12.91
C GLY A 88 -17.50 14.78 -12.91
N PRO A 89 -16.32 14.47 -12.39
CA PRO A 89 -15.79 13.12 -12.36
C PRO A 89 -16.57 12.24 -11.38
N ASN A 90 -16.83 11.00 -11.79
CA ASN A 90 -17.50 10.02 -10.94
C ASN A 90 -16.53 9.16 -10.11
N LYS A 91 -15.24 9.37 -10.28
CA LYS A 91 -14.16 8.70 -9.51
C LYS A 91 -13.15 9.73 -9.05
N ILE A 92 -12.98 9.88 -7.77
CA ILE A 92 -12.09 10.89 -7.18
C ILE A 92 -11.22 10.24 -6.10
N ILE A 93 -9.95 10.57 -6.08
CA ILE A 93 -9.05 10.33 -4.94
C ILE A 93 -8.73 11.70 -4.33
N LEU A 94 -9.13 11.90 -3.08
CA LEU A 94 -8.78 13.06 -2.28
C LEU A 94 -7.51 12.76 -1.48
N ILE A 95 -6.57 13.68 -1.43
CA ILE A 95 -5.32 13.57 -0.67
C ILE A 95 -5.21 14.77 0.25
N ASN A 96 -4.80 14.53 1.50
CA ASN A 96 -4.58 15.60 2.46
C ASN A 96 -3.44 16.51 2.00
N LYS A 97 -3.74 17.80 1.83
CA LYS A 97 -2.79 18.80 1.37
C LYS A 97 -1.67 19.09 2.38
N ASP A 98 -1.84 18.76 3.67
CA ASP A 98 -0.79 18.97 4.67
C ASP A 98 0.49 18.20 4.37
N TYR A 99 0.40 17.12 3.59
CA TYR A 99 1.56 16.37 3.12
C TYR A 99 2.40 17.13 2.10
N GLU A 100 1.91 18.20 1.45
CA GLU A 100 2.69 19.00 0.50
C GLU A 100 3.95 19.66 1.10
N LYS A 101 3.95 19.85 2.42
CA LYS A 101 5.08 20.42 3.17
C LYS A 101 6.21 19.41 3.42
N ASP A 102 6.00 18.14 3.09
CA ASP A 102 6.95 17.05 3.33
C ASP A 102 7.94 16.91 2.17
N LEU A 103 9.23 16.76 2.48
CA LEU A 103 10.28 16.55 1.48
C LEU A 103 10.07 15.31 0.61
N GLU A 104 9.36 14.29 1.15
CA GLU A 104 9.00 13.07 0.43
C GLU A 104 7.56 13.12 -0.12
N TYR A 105 6.98 14.31 -0.27
CA TYR A 105 5.58 14.49 -0.69
C TYR A 105 5.18 13.62 -1.88
N PHE A 106 5.95 13.66 -2.96
CA PHE A 106 5.62 12.90 -4.17
C PHE A 106 5.64 11.38 -3.94
N LYS A 107 6.57 10.88 -3.13
CA LYS A 107 6.67 9.47 -2.76
C LYS A 107 5.48 9.04 -1.88
N LYS A 108 5.10 9.89 -0.91
CA LYS A 108 3.95 9.65 -0.04
C LYS A 108 2.64 9.70 -0.81
N ARG A 109 2.42 10.73 -1.63
CA ARG A 109 1.26 10.88 -2.50
C ARG A 109 1.06 9.65 -3.39
N ARG A 110 2.13 9.17 -4.00
CA ARG A 110 2.11 7.97 -4.83
C ARG A 110 1.62 6.74 -4.06
N PHE A 111 2.13 6.53 -2.84
CA PHE A 111 1.70 5.41 -2.00
C PHE A 111 0.24 5.55 -1.54
N ILE A 112 -0.19 6.74 -1.15
CA ILE A 112 -1.59 7.01 -0.77
C ILE A 112 -2.51 6.69 -1.95
N CYS A 113 -2.21 7.16 -3.16
CA CYS A 113 -3.02 6.86 -4.34
C CYS A 113 -3.09 5.35 -4.65
N ALA A 114 -1.99 4.61 -4.47
CA ALA A 114 -1.99 3.16 -4.66
C ALA A 114 -2.83 2.44 -3.60
N HIS A 115 -2.80 2.93 -2.35
CA HIS A 115 -3.59 2.41 -1.24
C HIS A 115 -5.09 2.63 -1.48
N GLU A 116 -5.49 3.86 -1.83
CA GLU A 116 -6.89 4.19 -2.14
C GLU A 116 -7.39 3.39 -3.35
N TYR A 117 -6.55 3.23 -4.38
CA TYR A 117 -6.86 2.37 -5.51
C TYR A 117 -7.01 0.89 -5.09
N GLY A 118 -6.23 0.43 -4.11
CA GLY A 118 -6.37 -0.90 -3.51
C GLY A 118 -7.76 -1.11 -2.90
N HIS A 119 -8.28 -0.11 -2.20
CA HIS A 119 -9.64 -0.16 -1.70
C HIS A 119 -10.69 -0.28 -2.81
N TYR A 120 -10.53 0.48 -3.88
CA TYR A 120 -11.43 0.38 -5.04
C TYR A 120 -11.40 -1.01 -5.68
N ILE A 121 -10.23 -1.59 -5.86
CA ILE A 121 -10.08 -2.89 -6.50
C ILE A 121 -10.56 -4.05 -5.64
N LEU A 122 -10.22 -4.04 -4.34
CA LEU A 122 -10.45 -5.18 -3.47
C LEU A 122 -11.81 -5.16 -2.76
N HIS A 123 -12.34 -3.96 -2.49
CA HIS A 123 -13.49 -3.79 -1.61
C HIS A 123 -14.70 -3.15 -2.30
N LYS A 124 -14.67 -3.04 -3.64
CA LYS A 124 -15.78 -2.48 -4.41
C LYS A 124 -17.05 -3.31 -4.19
N LYS A 125 -17.88 -2.88 -3.24
CA LYS A 125 -19.26 -3.34 -3.07
C LYS A 125 -20.15 -2.34 -3.81
N GLY A 126 -20.90 -2.81 -4.81
CA GLY A 126 -21.68 -2.01 -5.71
C GLY A 126 -22.48 -0.89 -5.06
N SER A 127 -22.53 0.26 -5.78
CA SER A 127 -23.31 1.48 -5.58
C SER A 127 -22.96 2.36 -4.35
N VAL A 128 -22.46 3.57 -4.69
CA VAL A 128 -22.38 4.75 -3.82
C VAL A 128 -21.94 4.39 -2.38
N GLU A 129 -20.73 3.99 -2.19
CA GLU A 129 -20.13 4.01 -0.89
C GLU A 129 -19.15 5.20 -0.86
N PHE A 130 -19.59 6.29 -0.22
CA PHE A 130 -18.64 7.11 0.46
C PHE A 130 -17.91 6.19 1.43
N ALA A 131 -16.71 5.80 1.10
CA ALA A 131 -15.79 5.35 2.11
C ALA A 131 -15.32 6.58 2.89
N MET A 132 -16.25 7.30 3.53
CA MET A 132 -15.95 8.09 4.71
C MET A 132 -15.59 7.06 5.77
N ARG A 133 -14.38 6.52 5.64
CA ARG A 133 -13.85 5.63 6.64
C ARG A 133 -13.65 6.44 7.88
N ASP A 134 -14.16 5.93 8.97
CA ASP A 134 -13.72 6.38 10.28
C ASP A 134 -12.20 6.07 10.35
N THR A 135 -11.38 7.03 9.95
CA THR A 135 -9.91 6.92 9.90
C THR A 135 -9.30 6.61 11.27
N ARG A 136 -10.13 6.64 12.33
CA ARG A 136 -9.77 6.22 13.68
C ARG A 136 -9.61 4.71 13.79
N ILE A 137 -10.10 3.91 12.80
CA ILE A 137 -9.99 2.45 12.80
C ILE A 137 -8.93 2.01 11.78
N LYS A 138 -7.68 2.37 12.02
CA LYS A 138 -6.51 2.03 11.17
C LYS A 138 -6.12 0.53 11.17
N ASP A 139 -6.75 -0.33 11.96
CA ASP A 139 -6.37 -1.74 12.15
C ASP A 139 -7.45 -2.72 11.62
N THR A 140 -8.17 -2.33 10.56
CA THR A 140 -9.12 -3.24 9.90
C THR A 140 -8.39 -4.16 8.91
N LEU A 141 -9.01 -5.31 8.60
CA LEU A 141 -8.50 -6.22 7.58
C LEU A 141 -8.44 -5.53 6.21
N GLU A 142 -9.46 -4.73 5.89
CA GLU A 142 -9.54 -3.98 4.62
C GLU A 142 -8.38 -2.98 4.46
N GLU A 143 -8.00 -2.27 5.53
CA GLU A 143 -6.84 -1.37 5.52
C GLU A 143 -5.54 -2.13 5.24
N LYS A 144 -5.37 -3.30 5.87
CA LYS A 144 -4.20 -4.15 5.64
C LYS A 144 -4.16 -4.71 4.22
N GLU A 145 -5.30 -5.09 3.67
CA GLU A 145 -5.42 -5.56 2.29
C GLU A 145 -5.06 -4.46 1.30
N ALA A 146 -5.58 -3.25 1.49
CA ALA A 146 -5.28 -2.10 0.63
C ALA A 146 -3.81 -1.67 0.73
N GLU A 147 -3.24 -1.69 1.95
CA GLU A 147 -1.82 -1.41 2.14
C GLU A 147 -0.94 -2.47 1.46
N TYR A 148 -1.29 -3.75 1.63
CA TYR A 148 -0.57 -4.85 0.97
C TYR A 148 -0.68 -4.79 -0.55
N PHE A 149 -1.84 -4.46 -1.09
CA PHE A 149 -2.05 -4.22 -2.51
C PHE A 149 -1.14 -3.10 -3.03
N ALA A 150 -1.06 -1.97 -2.29
CA ALA A 150 -0.17 -0.86 -2.67
C ALA A 150 1.30 -1.30 -2.75
N TYR A 151 1.77 -2.12 -1.80
CA TYR A 151 3.10 -2.71 -1.88
C TYR A 151 3.27 -3.61 -3.11
N CYS A 152 2.33 -4.49 -3.40
CA CYS A 152 2.39 -5.39 -4.56
C CYS A 152 2.35 -4.64 -5.88
N LEU A 153 1.54 -3.57 -5.98
CA LEU A 153 1.42 -2.75 -7.18
C LEU A 153 2.70 -1.93 -7.44
N LEU A 154 3.23 -1.28 -6.40
CA LEU A 154 4.38 -0.37 -6.52
C LEU A 154 5.73 -1.10 -6.47
N MET A 155 5.84 -2.16 -5.67
CA MET A 155 7.06 -2.95 -5.44
C MET A 155 6.78 -4.45 -5.57
N PRO A 156 6.45 -4.94 -6.80
CA PRO A 156 6.17 -6.37 -7.00
C PRO A 156 7.38 -7.22 -6.64
N GLU A 157 7.14 -8.32 -5.94
CA GLU A 157 8.18 -9.21 -5.43
C GLU A 157 9.16 -9.67 -6.51
N THR A 158 8.64 -10.05 -7.68
CA THR A 158 9.47 -10.52 -8.80
C THR A 158 10.44 -9.44 -9.27
N THR A 159 9.99 -8.16 -9.34
CA THR A 159 10.85 -7.05 -9.72
C THR A 159 11.88 -6.74 -8.64
N VAL A 160 11.48 -6.73 -7.36
CA VAL A 160 12.40 -6.51 -6.23
C VAL A 160 13.51 -7.57 -6.24
N ARG A 161 13.16 -8.85 -6.32
CA ARG A 161 14.15 -9.95 -6.35
C ARG A 161 15.04 -9.88 -7.59
N SER A 162 14.48 -9.63 -8.76
CA SER A 162 15.25 -9.47 -10.00
C SER A 162 16.29 -8.36 -9.90
N ILE A 163 15.96 -7.23 -9.26
CA ILE A 163 16.92 -6.13 -9.03
C ILE A 163 18.03 -6.58 -8.07
N CYS A 164 17.66 -7.24 -6.95
CA CYS A 164 18.66 -7.76 -6.02
C CYS A 164 19.64 -8.74 -6.69
N ASP A 165 19.15 -9.63 -7.57
CA ASP A 165 19.96 -10.65 -8.22
C ASP A 165 20.82 -10.06 -9.35
N ASN A 166 20.23 -9.20 -10.19
CA ASN A 166 20.90 -8.68 -11.40
C ASN A 166 21.83 -7.49 -11.12
N SER A 167 21.58 -6.72 -10.06
CA SER A 167 22.34 -5.51 -9.70
C SER A 167 23.10 -5.66 -8.39
N LYS A 168 23.44 -6.88 -8.00
CA LYS A 168 24.09 -7.16 -6.71
C LYS A 168 25.42 -6.42 -6.54
N LYS A 169 26.20 -6.28 -7.61
CA LYS A 169 27.49 -5.59 -7.56
C LYS A 169 27.31 -4.10 -7.34
N GLU A 170 26.44 -3.47 -8.11
CA GLU A 170 26.12 -2.05 -8.04
C GLU A 170 25.49 -1.70 -6.67
N ILE A 171 24.60 -2.54 -6.18
CA ILE A 171 24.00 -2.37 -4.84
C ILE A 171 25.08 -2.43 -3.76
N ASN A 172 25.99 -3.40 -3.80
CA ASN A 172 27.08 -3.51 -2.83
C ASN A 172 28.03 -2.30 -2.88
N GLU A 173 28.31 -1.78 -4.08
CA GLU A 173 29.10 -0.56 -4.25
C GLU A 173 28.39 0.64 -3.58
N LEU A 174 27.10 0.83 -3.83
CA LEU A 174 26.30 1.89 -3.19
C LEU A 174 26.26 1.75 -1.66
N LEU A 175 26.11 0.52 -1.14
CA LEU A 175 26.09 0.24 0.30
C LEU A 175 27.44 0.45 0.98
N SER A 176 28.54 0.61 0.24
CA SER A 176 29.84 0.98 0.79
C SER A 176 29.91 2.43 1.30
N TYR A 177 29.01 3.29 0.84
CA TYR A 177 28.89 4.66 1.31
C TYR A 177 28.17 4.71 2.65
N LYS A 178 28.69 5.50 3.59
CA LYS A 178 28.36 5.47 5.02
C LYS A 178 26.88 5.66 5.37
N GLU A 179 26.12 6.36 4.56
CA GLU A 179 24.71 6.70 4.88
C GLU A 179 23.72 6.01 3.93
N THR A 180 24.21 5.12 3.07
CA THR A 180 23.36 4.42 2.10
C THR A 180 22.86 3.11 2.69
N THR A 181 21.56 2.91 2.69
CA THR A 181 20.89 1.67 3.09
C THR A 181 20.21 1.01 1.90
N LEU A 182 19.95 -0.29 1.98
CA LEU A 182 19.18 -0.98 0.95
C LEU A 182 17.79 -0.34 0.78
N SER A 183 17.18 0.05 1.87
CA SER A 183 15.89 0.74 1.86
C SER A 183 15.93 2.09 1.15
N SER A 184 17.03 2.86 1.26
CA SER A 184 17.19 4.13 0.52
C SER A 184 17.35 3.90 -0.97
N ILE A 185 18.14 2.90 -1.39
CA ILE A 185 18.30 2.52 -2.80
C ILE A 185 16.95 2.13 -3.40
N PHE A 186 16.20 1.26 -2.74
CA PHE A 186 14.89 0.80 -3.22
C PHE A 186 13.82 1.90 -3.17
N SER A 187 13.91 2.82 -2.20
CA SER A 187 13.07 4.02 -2.16
C SER A 187 13.17 4.84 -3.45
N ASP A 188 14.38 5.02 -3.96
CA ASP A 188 14.61 5.79 -5.19
C ASP A 188 14.22 5.01 -6.45
N ILE A 189 14.56 3.71 -6.53
CA ILE A 189 14.19 2.86 -7.67
C ILE A 189 12.68 2.80 -7.87
N PHE A 190 11.91 2.64 -6.79
CA PHE A 190 10.46 2.46 -6.84
C PHE A 190 9.67 3.75 -6.57
N ASN A 191 10.35 4.85 -6.27
CA ASN A 191 9.73 6.13 -5.92
C ASN A 191 8.68 6.00 -4.82
N VAL A 192 9.08 5.39 -3.71
CA VAL A 192 8.31 5.25 -2.46
C VAL A 192 9.13 5.79 -1.30
N SER A 193 8.52 6.11 -0.14
CA SER A 193 9.30 6.56 1.01
C SER A 193 10.24 5.47 1.52
N ILE A 194 11.38 5.85 2.13
CA ILE A 194 12.34 4.91 2.72
C ILE A 194 11.65 3.95 3.69
N LYS A 195 10.73 4.46 4.52
CA LYS A 195 9.95 3.64 5.45
C LYS A 195 9.14 2.56 4.73
N LYS A 196 8.48 2.89 3.61
CA LYS A 196 7.69 1.93 2.83
C LYS A 196 8.58 0.91 2.13
N ALA A 197 9.73 1.33 1.61
CA ALA A 197 10.73 0.43 1.05
C ALA A 197 11.25 -0.56 2.12
N SER A 198 11.61 -0.08 3.31
CA SER A 198 12.08 -0.92 4.43
C SER A 198 11.04 -1.98 4.83
N VAL A 199 9.78 -1.59 5.00
CA VAL A 199 8.70 -2.53 5.35
C VAL A 199 8.55 -3.60 4.27
N ARG A 200 8.57 -3.22 2.98
CA ARG A 200 8.44 -4.19 1.88
C ARG A 200 9.61 -5.16 1.79
N LEU A 201 10.84 -4.66 1.91
CA LEU A 201 12.04 -5.51 1.91
C LEU A 201 12.03 -6.50 3.07
N SER A 202 11.70 -6.04 4.28
CA SER A 202 11.54 -6.90 5.46
C SER A 202 10.47 -7.98 5.25
N GLU A 203 9.32 -7.62 4.68
CA GLU A 203 8.26 -8.58 4.38
C GLU A 203 8.71 -9.67 3.39
N LEU A 204 9.56 -9.31 2.42
CA LEU A 204 10.12 -10.25 1.44
C LEU A 204 11.32 -11.03 1.98
N GLY A 205 11.70 -10.84 3.25
CA GLY A 205 12.87 -11.46 3.86
C GLY A 205 14.20 -10.98 3.28
N ILE A 206 14.20 -9.76 2.72
CA ILE A 206 15.39 -9.11 2.17
C ILE A 206 15.85 -8.08 3.21
N GLY A 207 16.79 -8.47 4.07
CA GLY A 207 17.34 -7.61 5.12
C GLY A 207 18.43 -6.67 4.61
N ASP A 208 18.66 -5.58 5.33
CA ASP A 208 19.88 -4.79 5.15
C ASP A 208 21.09 -5.66 5.51
N ILE A 209 22.03 -5.80 4.58
CA ILE A 209 23.24 -6.67 4.70
C ILE A 209 24.12 -6.27 5.89
N ASN A 210 23.83 -5.17 6.56
CA ASN A 210 24.62 -4.61 7.68
C ASN A 210 24.24 -5.14 9.08
N GLU A 211 23.15 -5.91 9.25
CA GLU A 211 22.80 -6.48 10.57
C GLU A 211 23.57 -7.76 10.93
N SER A 212 24.38 -8.31 10.02
CA SER A 212 25.15 -9.54 10.24
C SER A 212 26.63 -9.30 10.66
N LYS A 213 27.00 -8.07 11.05
CA LYS A 213 28.36 -7.73 11.53
C LYS A 213 28.32 -7.05 12.89
N SER A 214 27.61 -7.62 13.85
CA SER A 214 27.79 -7.28 15.28
C SER A 214 27.89 -8.55 16.10
#